data_376b024929b2480a597772d0318c3865
#
_entry.id   376b024929b2480a597772d0318c3865
#
_cell.length_a   1.000
_cell.length_b   1.000
_cell.length_c   1.000
_cell.angle_alpha   90.00
_cell.angle_beta   90.00
_cell.angle_gamma   90.00
#
_symmetry.space_group_name_H-M   'P 1'
#
loop_
_entity.id
_entity.type
_entity.pdbx_description
1 polymer ?
#
loop_
_entity_poly.entity_id
_entity_poly.type
_entity_poly.pdbx_seq_one_letter_code
_entity_poly.pdbx_strand_id
1 'polypeptide(L)' 'MDVRIYFQKVRQIEASITKPHTVVMSLETPDGGKAGMMTEVSRIMAARLVAENKARLATEEESNEFYGIKPHTRTPKS' A
#
# COMPACT_ATOMS: atom_id res chain seq x y z
N MET A 1 -15.77 0.84 -16.73
CA MET A 1 -15.56 1.61 -15.49
C MET A 1 -15.82 3.09 -15.73
N ASP A 2 -16.56 3.71 -14.84
CA ASP A 2 -16.78 5.15 -14.94
C ASP A 2 -15.52 5.88 -14.45
N VAL A 3 -14.94 6.68 -15.34
CA VAL A 3 -13.71 7.40 -15.06
C VAL A 3 -13.84 8.32 -13.83
N ARG A 4 -15.00 8.94 -13.68
CA ARG A 4 -15.23 9.84 -12.53
C ARG A 4 -15.22 9.06 -11.21
N ILE A 5 -15.82 7.89 -11.21
CA ILE A 5 -15.83 7.04 -10.00
C ILE A 5 -14.41 6.59 -9.69
N TYR A 6 -13.65 6.23 -10.70
CA TYR A 6 -12.25 5.84 -10.52
C TYR A 6 -11.42 6.95 -9.87
N PHE A 7 -11.48 8.16 -10.42
CA PHE A 7 -10.70 9.27 -9.89
C PHE A 7 -11.16 9.69 -8.50
N GLN A 8 -12.44 9.59 -8.24
CA GLN A 8 -12.98 9.87 -6.91
C GLN A 8 -12.42 8.89 -5.89
N LYS A 9 -12.37 7.63 -6.27
CA LYS A 9 -11.81 6.58 -5.42
C LYS A 9 -10.33 6.82 -5.15
N VAL A 10 -9.58 7.16 -6.20
CA VAL A 10 -8.16 7.46 -6.06
C VAL A 10 -7.94 8.62 -5.08
N ARG A 11 -8.73 9.67 -5.21
CA ARG A 11 -8.63 10.82 -4.31
C ARG A 11 -8.92 10.47 -2.87
N GLN A 12 -9.93 9.64 -2.64
CA GLN A 12 -10.29 9.23 -1.30
C GLN A 12 -9.17 8.41 -0.66
N ILE A 13 -8.60 7.51 -1.42
CA ILE A 13 -7.51 6.67 -0.92
C ILE A 13 -6.28 7.53 -0.66
N GLU A 14 -5.96 8.41 -1.60
CA GLU A 14 -4.82 9.31 -1.45
C GLU A 14 -4.96 10.18 -0.21
N ALA A 15 -6.15 10.68 0.04
CA ALA A 15 -6.41 11.52 1.21
C ALA A 15 -6.21 10.75 2.52
N SER A 16 -6.39 9.44 2.50
CA SER A 16 -6.21 8.63 3.70
C SER A 16 -4.75 8.32 3.98
N ILE A 17 -3.87 8.57 3.03
CA ILE A 17 -2.44 8.32 3.18
C ILE A 17 -1.77 9.61 3.59
N THR A 18 -1.21 9.64 4.79
CA THR A 18 -0.63 10.87 5.33
C THR A 18 0.83 11.08 4.98
N LYS A 19 1.51 10.05 4.52
CA LYS A 19 2.93 10.11 4.18
C LYS A 19 3.12 10.19 2.67
N PRO A 20 4.23 10.80 2.20
CA PRO A 20 4.47 10.90 0.76
C PRO A 20 4.74 9.54 0.10
N HIS A 21 5.16 8.56 0.89
CA HIS A 21 5.38 7.19 0.42
C HIS A 21 4.71 6.22 1.38
N THR A 22 4.31 5.08 0.88
CA THR A 22 3.68 4.06 1.71
C THR A 22 3.97 2.68 1.13
N VAL A 23 3.80 1.67 1.96
CA VAL A 23 3.99 0.29 1.54
C VAL A 23 2.64 -0.28 1.14
N VAL A 24 2.62 -0.98 0.01
CA VAL A 24 1.43 -1.69 -0.43
C VAL A 24 1.75 -3.17 -0.55
N MET A 25 0.72 -3.99 -0.35
CA MET A 25 0.81 -5.43 -0.50
C MET A 25 0.10 -5.81 -1.80
N SER A 26 0.80 -6.48 -2.70
CA SER A 26 0.21 -6.87 -3.97
C SER A 26 -0.89 -7.91 -3.79
N LEU A 27 -1.87 -7.85 -4.66
CA LEU A 27 -2.96 -8.82 -4.69
C LEU A 27 -2.82 -9.65 -5.97
N GLU A 28 -3.36 -10.85 -5.91
CA GLU A 28 -3.38 -11.70 -7.10
C GLU A 28 -4.28 -11.07 -8.16
N THR A 29 -3.80 -11.00 -9.38
CA THR A 29 -4.56 -10.41 -10.49
C THR A 29 -4.68 -11.41 -11.63
N PRO A 30 -5.73 -11.28 -12.47
CA PRO A 30 -5.94 -12.23 -13.58
C PRO A 30 -4.81 -12.22 -14.61
N ASP A 31 -4.02 -11.15 -14.68
CA ASP A 31 -2.95 -11.02 -15.65
C ASP A 31 -1.61 -11.55 -15.12
N GLY A 32 -1.63 -12.33 -14.06
CA GLY A 32 -0.42 -12.99 -13.57
C GLY A 32 0.24 -12.33 -12.36
N GLY A 33 -0.37 -11.28 -11.81
CA GLY A 33 0.15 -10.66 -10.61
C GLY A 33 0.06 -11.61 -9.43
N LYS A 34 1.10 -11.63 -8.59
CA LYS A 34 1.15 -12.50 -7.42
C LYS A 34 0.82 -11.74 -6.16
N ALA A 35 0.07 -12.37 -5.28
CA ALA A 35 -0.26 -11.79 -3.98
C ALA A 35 0.94 -11.86 -3.03
N GLY A 36 0.93 -10.98 -2.04
CA GLY A 36 1.85 -11.08 -0.92
C GLY A 36 3.19 -10.40 -1.07
N MET A 37 3.38 -9.62 -2.13
CA MET A 37 4.63 -8.87 -2.30
C MET A 37 4.46 -7.45 -1.80
N MET A 38 5.33 -7.03 -0.91
CA MET A 38 5.31 -5.67 -0.38
C MET A 38 6.25 -4.78 -1.17
N THR A 39 5.81 -3.56 -1.43
CA THR A 39 6.59 -2.59 -2.19
C THR A 39 6.30 -1.19 -1.66
N GLU A 40 7.34 -0.38 -1.52
CA GLU A 40 7.14 1.01 -1.18
C GLU A 40 6.91 1.81 -2.47
N VAL A 41 5.85 2.60 -2.48
CA VAL A 41 5.49 3.40 -3.65
C VAL A 41 5.07 4.79 -3.20
N SER A 42 4.98 5.72 -4.15
CA SER A 42 4.49 7.05 -3.84
C SER A 42 3.01 6.98 -3.44
N ARG A 43 2.55 8.00 -2.72
CA ARG A 43 1.17 8.09 -2.28
C ARG A 43 0.18 7.96 -3.44
N ILE A 44 0.47 8.65 -4.55
CA ILE A 44 -0.40 8.61 -5.72
C ILE A 44 -0.44 7.22 -6.35
N MET A 45 0.73 6.60 -6.47
CA MET A 45 0.79 5.25 -7.03
C MET A 45 0.05 4.26 -6.14
N ALA A 46 0.21 4.37 -4.83
CA ALA A 46 -0.52 3.51 -3.89
C ALA A 46 -2.02 3.65 -4.07
N ALA A 47 -2.50 4.90 -4.18
CA ALA A 47 -3.92 5.15 -4.36
C ALA A 47 -4.44 4.51 -5.65
N ARG A 48 -3.68 4.59 -6.72
CA ARG A 48 -4.08 3.99 -7.99
C ARG A 48 -4.10 2.47 -7.91
N LEU A 49 -3.07 1.88 -7.32
CA LEU A 49 -3.01 0.42 -7.20
C LEU A 49 -4.17 -0.11 -6.37
N VAL A 50 -4.50 0.57 -5.29
CA VAL A 50 -5.62 0.16 -4.45
C VAL A 50 -6.94 0.34 -5.18
N ALA A 51 -7.11 1.47 -5.88
CA ALA A 51 -8.35 1.74 -6.62
C ALA A 51 -8.56 0.72 -7.74
N GLU A 52 -7.48 0.20 -8.30
CA GLU A 52 -7.55 -0.79 -9.38
C GLU A 52 -7.56 -2.22 -8.87
N ASN A 53 -7.59 -2.41 -7.55
CA ASN A 53 -7.59 -3.72 -6.92
C ASN A 53 -6.35 -4.56 -7.25
N LYS A 54 -5.23 -3.89 -7.50
CA LYS A 54 -3.96 -4.57 -7.75
C LYS A 54 -3.13 -4.71 -6.49
N ALA A 55 -3.44 -3.92 -5.47
CA ALA A 55 -2.75 -3.96 -4.20
C ALA A 55 -3.68 -3.43 -3.11
N ARG A 56 -3.26 -3.62 -1.87
CA ARG A 56 -3.92 -3.01 -0.72
C ARG A 56 -2.87 -2.30 0.10
N LEU A 57 -3.29 -1.35 0.90
CA LEU A 57 -2.35 -0.69 1.80
C LEU A 57 -1.88 -1.70 2.84
N ALA A 58 -0.58 -1.69 3.11
CA ALA A 58 -0.02 -2.55 4.14
C ALA A 58 -0.47 -2.03 5.50
N THR A 59 -0.63 -2.94 6.45
CA THR A 59 -0.91 -2.55 7.83
C THR A 59 0.36 -1.96 8.42
N GLU A 60 0.23 -1.30 9.57
CA GLU A 60 1.39 -0.75 10.26
C GLU A 60 2.39 -1.86 10.58
N GLU A 61 1.90 -3.00 11.00
CA GLU A 61 2.72 -4.15 11.31
C GLU A 61 3.48 -4.66 10.10
N GLU A 62 2.79 -4.76 8.98
CA GLU A 62 3.40 -5.18 7.72
C GLU A 62 4.44 -4.17 7.24
N SER A 63 4.13 -2.90 7.39
CA SER A 63 5.03 -1.82 7.02
C SER A 63 6.31 -1.87 7.84
N ASN A 64 6.17 -2.10 9.14
CA ASN A 64 7.31 -2.23 10.04
C ASN A 64 8.18 -3.42 9.64
N GLU A 65 7.55 -4.51 9.27
CA GLU A 65 8.27 -5.70 8.81
C GLU A 65 9.04 -5.41 7.53
N PHE A 66 8.42 -4.68 6.62
CA PHE A 66 9.07 -4.30 5.37
C PHE A 66 10.33 -3.48 5.61
N TYR A 67 10.27 -2.55 6.55
CA TYR A 67 11.41 -1.69 6.87
C TYR A 67 12.39 -2.35 7.85
N GLY A 68 12.08 -3.54 8.33
CA GLY A 68 12.91 -4.23 9.29
C GLY A 68 12.78 -3.71 10.71
N ILE A 69 11.69 -2.99 10.98
CA ILE A 69 11.44 -2.43 12.31
C ILE A 69 10.56 -3.38 13.10
N LYS A 70 11.01 -3.78 14.27
CA LYS A 70 10.21 -4.66 15.11
C LYS A 70 9.24 -3.84 15.94
N PRO A 71 7.94 -4.16 15.87
CA PRO A 71 6.93 -3.26 16.41
C PRO A 71 6.95 -3.08 17.93
N HIS A 72 7.51 -3.99 18.67
CA HIS A 72 7.50 -3.83 20.12
C HIS A 72 8.86 -3.87 20.76
N THR A 73 9.76 -3.35 20.11
CA THR A 73 11.06 -3.46 20.57
C THR A 73 11.53 -2.47 21.45
N ARG A 74 11.80 -2.67 21.79
CA ARG A 74 12.40 -2.05 22.10
C ARG A 74 13.72 -2.09 21.85
N THR A 75 14.30 -2.27 21.61
CA THR A 75 15.38 -2.41 21.30
C THR A 75 16.19 -2.47 20.95
N PRO A 76 16.65 -2.27 21.17
CA PRO A 76 17.53 -2.30 20.67
C PRO A 76 18.57 -2.46 20.28
N LYS A 77 18.81 -2.63 20.24
CA LYS A 77 19.60 -2.85 19.85
C LYS A 77 20.01 -2.85 19.36
N SER A 78 20.07 -2.86 19.24
CA SER A 78 20.17 -2.91 18.80
C SER A 78 20.28 -2.77 18.44
#